data_5aca499de80c5b6db12e5c02c431da24
#
_entry.id   5aca499de80c5b6db12e5c02c431da24
#
_cell.length_a   1.000
_cell.length_b   1.000
_cell.length_c   1.000
_cell.angle_alpha   90.00
_cell.angle_beta   90.00
_cell.angle_gamma   90.00
#
_symmetry.space_group_name_H-M   'P 1'
#
loop_
_entity.id
_entity.type
_entity.pdbx_description
1 polymer ?
#
loop_
_entity_poly.entity_id
_entity_poly.type
_entity_poly.pdbx_seq_one_letter_code
_entity_poly.pdbx_strand_id
1 'polypeptide(L)'
;MTESLLKKFLPCQFTENALREIANTVTTKNIPEGYGLRVGIQGGGCSGVSFLIGFDKQKETDDVYELAGIKVWIEKKHTMYLINVIIDFEDGIHARGFVFNTPDQA
;
A
#
# COMPACT_ATOMS: atom_id res chain seq x y z
N MET A 1 7.43 24.16 6.57
CA MET A 1 6.18 24.33 7.31
C MET A 1 4.97 24.16 6.44
N THR A 2 4.86 25.00 5.41
CA THR A 2 3.73 24.90 4.51
C THR A 2 3.67 23.54 3.84
N GLU A 3 4.81 22.98 3.56
CA GLU A 3 4.84 21.68 2.90
C GLU A 3 4.19 20.59 3.71
N SER A 4 4.40 20.61 5.01
CA SER A 4 3.81 19.56 5.83
C SER A 4 2.30 19.69 5.90
N LEU A 5 1.79 20.89 5.74
CA LEU A 5 0.34 21.10 5.72
C LEU A 5 -0.28 20.64 4.41
N LEU A 6 0.51 20.66 3.34
CA LEU A 6 0.02 20.26 2.03
C LEU A 6 0.26 18.79 1.73
N LYS A 7 0.97 18.10 2.61
CA LYS A 7 1.28 16.70 2.42
C LYS A 7 0.02 15.87 2.55
N LYS A 8 -0.18 15.00 1.60
CA LYS A 8 -1.36 14.14 1.63
C LYS A 8 -1.18 13.05 2.66
N PHE A 9 -2.27 12.71 3.32
CA PHE A 9 -2.28 11.62 4.26
C PHE A 9 -2.67 10.34 3.54
N LEU A 10 -1.98 9.26 3.87
CA LEU A 10 -2.31 7.96 3.31
C LEU A 10 -3.75 7.61 3.64
N PRO A 11 -4.52 7.13 2.65
CA PRO A 11 -5.89 6.70 2.94
C PRO A 11 -5.94 5.42 3.76
N CYS A 12 -4.94 4.56 3.61
CA CYS A 12 -4.89 3.28 4.32
C CYS A 12 -3.84 3.34 5.41
N GLN A 13 -3.86 2.34 6.27
CA GLN A 13 -2.91 2.22 7.38
C GLN A 13 -2.13 0.93 7.25
N PHE A 14 -0.96 0.91 7.88
CA PHE A 14 -0.09 -0.25 7.85
C PHE A 14 0.25 -0.64 9.28
N THR A 15 0.18 -1.94 9.58
CA THR A 15 0.61 -2.42 10.88
C THR A 15 2.13 -2.48 10.95
N GLU A 16 2.64 -2.65 12.15
CA GLU A 16 4.09 -2.81 12.34
C GLU A 16 4.62 -3.99 11.55
N ASN A 17 3.87 -5.08 11.55
CA ASN A 17 4.30 -6.27 10.82
C ASN A 17 4.40 -5.99 9.33
N ALA A 18 3.42 -5.26 8.79
CA ALA A 18 3.44 -4.89 7.38
C ALA A 18 4.63 -4.00 7.08
N LEU A 19 4.88 -3.01 7.92
CA LEU A 19 6.01 -2.10 7.73
C LEU A 19 7.33 -2.85 7.76
N ARG A 20 7.46 -3.80 8.67
CA ARG A 20 8.68 -4.59 8.81
C ARG A 20 8.91 -5.41 7.55
N GLU A 21 7.87 -6.03 7.03
CA GLU A 21 8.02 -6.84 5.84
C GLU A 21 8.34 -5.98 4.62
N ILE A 22 7.74 -4.81 4.52
CA ILE A 22 8.03 -3.88 3.42
C ILE A 22 9.50 -3.47 3.46
N ALA A 23 9.99 -3.09 4.65
CA ALA A 23 11.38 -2.70 4.81
C ALA A 23 12.32 -3.85 4.48
N ASN A 24 11.95 -5.04 4.92
CA ASN A 24 12.74 -6.23 4.65
C ASN A 24 12.82 -6.51 3.15
N THR A 25 11.72 -6.34 2.46
CA THR A 25 11.67 -6.55 1.01
C THR A 25 12.57 -5.56 0.28
N VAL A 26 12.52 -4.30 0.69
CA VAL A 26 13.36 -3.27 0.08
C VAL A 26 14.84 -3.65 0.20
N THR A 27 15.22 -4.15 1.37
CA THR A 27 16.61 -4.50 1.64
C THR A 27 17.06 -5.74 0.90
N THR A 28 16.20 -6.79 0.91
CA THR A 28 16.62 -8.09 0.42
C THR A 28 16.41 -8.28 -1.08
N LYS A 29 15.47 -7.54 -1.66
CA LYS A 29 15.16 -7.72 -3.09
C LYS A 29 15.84 -6.70 -3.98
N ASN A 30 16.65 -5.82 -3.42
CA ASN A 30 17.37 -4.81 -4.23
C ASN A 30 16.42 -4.04 -5.12
N ILE A 31 15.41 -3.45 -4.52
CA ILE A 31 14.41 -2.68 -5.27
C ILE A 31 15.12 -1.53 -5.98
N PRO A 32 14.95 -1.39 -7.30
CA PRO A 32 15.65 -0.33 -8.02
C PRO A 32 15.22 1.05 -7.58
N GLU A 33 16.13 2.00 -7.78
CA GLU A 33 15.84 3.39 -7.51
C GLU A 33 14.69 3.84 -8.40
N GLY A 34 13.81 4.68 -7.87
CA GLY A 34 12.66 5.14 -8.63
C GLY A 34 11.42 4.29 -8.46
N TYR A 35 11.55 3.13 -7.82
CA TYR A 35 10.41 2.30 -7.51
C TYR A 35 9.83 2.70 -6.17
N GLY A 36 8.52 2.54 -6.03
CA GLY A 36 7.83 2.75 -4.78
C GLY A 36 6.85 1.64 -4.52
N LEU A 37 6.26 1.66 -3.34
CA LEU A 37 5.27 0.67 -2.97
C LEU A 37 3.93 1.04 -3.61
N ARG A 38 3.44 0.17 -4.46
CA ARG A 38 2.14 0.39 -5.10
C ARG A 38 1.07 -0.35 -4.33
N VAL A 39 0.04 0.39 -3.94
CA VAL A 39 -1.12 -0.18 -3.26
C VAL A 39 -2.33 0.19 -4.10
N GLY A 40 -3.19 -0.78 -4.35
CA GLY A 40 -4.36 -0.50 -5.16
C GLY A 40 -5.32 -1.66 -5.18
N ILE A 41 -6.15 -1.66 -6.21
CA ILE A 41 -7.12 -2.73 -6.41
C ILE A 41 -7.04 -3.19 -7.85
N GLN A 42 -7.55 -4.39 -8.06
CA GLN A 42 -7.72 -4.90 -9.41
C GLN A 42 -9.01 -5.69 -9.48
N GLY A 43 -9.49 -5.91 -10.68
CA GLY A 43 -10.73 -6.61 -10.89
C GLY A 43 -11.90 -5.67 -10.88
N GLY A 44 -13.05 -6.18 -10.48
CA GLY A 44 -14.29 -5.43 -10.49
C GLY A 44 -15.34 -6.28 -11.13
N GLY A 45 -16.51 -5.67 -11.39
CA GLY A 45 -17.62 -6.38 -11.96
C GLY A 45 -18.25 -7.33 -10.96
N CYS A 46 -18.69 -8.48 -11.44
CA CYS A 46 -19.48 -9.40 -10.63
C CYS A 46 -18.71 -10.02 -9.49
N SER A 47 -17.42 -10.22 -9.68
CA SER A 47 -16.63 -10.90 -8.65
C SER A 47 -16.09 -9.94 -7.59
N GLY A 48 -16.32 -8.65 -7.73
CA GLY A 48 -15.81 -7.68 -6.79
C GLY A 48 -14.36 -7.34 -7.09
N VAL A 49 -13.72 -6.69 -6.13
CA VAL A 49 -12.34 -6.22 -6.31
C VAL A 49 -11.40 -6.98 -5.39
N SER A 50 -10.16 -7.09 -5.81
CA SER A 50 -9.08 -7.63 -5.00
C SER A 50 -8.08 -6.51 -4.75
N PHE A 51 -7.45 -6.57 -3.58
CA PHE A 51 -6.39 -5.61 -3.27
C PHE A 51 -5.07 -6.10 -3.81
N LEU A 52 -4.19 -5.15 -4.12
CA LEU A 52 -2.85 -5.53 -4.54
C LEU A 52 -1.82 -4.64 -3.87
N ILE A 53 -0.63 -5.21 -3.71
CA ILE A 53 0.49 -4.51 -3.11
C ILE A 53 1.78 -5.07 -3.74
N GLY A 54 2.71 -4.17 -4.05
CA GLY A 54 3.96 -4.58 -4.65
C GLY A 54 4.80 -3.37 -4.95
N PHE A 55 5.96 -3.57 -5.56
CA PHE A 55 6.83 -2.46 -5.93
C PHE A 55 6.73 -2.21 -7.42
N ASP A 56 6.67 -0.95 -7.79
CA ASP A 56 6.41 -0.57 -9.17
C ASP A 56 6.92 0.85 -9.40
N LYS A 57 6.94 1.24 -10.64
CA LYS A 57 7.30 2.61 -11.01
C LYS A 57 6.09 3.52 -10.88
N GLN A 58 6.37 4.80 -10.70
CA GLN A 58 5.32 5.80 -10.61
C GLN A 58 4.63 5.99 -11.96
N LYS A 59 3.31 6.14 -11.91
CA LYS A 59 2.51 6.49 -13.09
C LYS A 59 2.00 7.90 -12.95
N GLU A 60 1.64 8.50 -14.07
CA GLU A 60 1.10 9.87 -14.05
C GLU A 60 -0.17 9.98 -13.26
N THR A 61 -0.93 8.90 -13.19
CA THR A 61 -2.20 8.89 -12.48
C THR A 61 -2.07 8.58 -11.00
N ASP A 62 -0.85 8.47 -10.50
CA ASP A 62 -0.62 8.15 -9.10
C ASP A 62 -0.60 9.39 -8.23
N ASP A 63 -1.18 9.26 -7.05
CA ASP A 63 -0.87 10.15 -5.94
C ASP A 63 0.32 9.58 -5.21
N VAL A 64 1.18 10.46 -4.73
CA VAL A 64 2.42 10.07 -4.09
C VAL A 64 2.31 10.34 -2.59
N TYR A 65 2.63 9.32 -1.81
CA TYR A 65 2.64 9.42 -0.37
C TYR A 65 3.99 8.94 0.13
N GLU A 66 4.25 9.16 1.41
CA GLU A 66 5.48 8.70 2.01
C GLU A 66 5.15 7.94 3.29
N LEU A 67 5.81 6.79 3.47
CA LEU A 67 5.57 5.92 4.60
C LEU A 67 6.91 5.43 5.11
N ALA A 68 7.33 5.93 6.27
CA ALA A 68 8.59 5.50 6.88
C ALA A 68 9.77 5.57 5.89
N GLY A 69 9.83 6.65 5.13
CA GLY A 69 10.92 6.86 4.17
C GLY A 69 10.73 6.17 2.84
N ILE A 70 9.64 5.46 2.66
CA ILE A 70 9.37 4.73 1.42
C ILE A 70 8.24 5.46 0.68
N LYS A 71 8.42 5.64 -0.62
CA LYS A 71 7.38 6.26 -1.42
C LYS A 71 6.29 5.27 -1.72
N VAL A 72 5.05 5.75 -1.65
CA VAL A 72 3.86 4.92 -1.88
C VAL A 72 3.08 5.51 -3.03
N TRP A 73 2.76 4.68 -4.01
CA TRP A 73 1.98 5.08 -5.18
C TRP A 73 0.57 4.52 -5.05
N ILE A 74 -0.42 5.40 -5.18
CA ILE A 74 -1.82 4.96 -5.21
C ILE A 74 -2.48 5.67 -6.38
N GLU A 75 -3.00 4.92 -7.32
CA GLU A 75 -3.73 5.52 -8.43
C GLU A 75 -4.94 6.28 -7.89
N LYS A 76 -5.18 7.47 -8.43
CA LYS A 76 -6.24 8.33 -7.91
C LYS A 76 -7.59 7.61 -7.90
N LYS A 77 -7.86 6.81 -8.91
CA LYS A 77 -9.13 6.11 -9.01
C LYS A 77 -9.29 5.01 -7.98
N HIS A 78 -8.22 4.61 -7.33
CA HIS A 78 -8.26 3.54 -6.32
C HIS A 78 -8.37 4.06 -4.89
N THR A 79 -8.22 5.36 -4.71
CA THR A 79 -8.12 5.94 -3.37
C THR A 79 -9.34 5.63 -2.51
N MET A 80 -10.54 5.75 -3.10
CA MET A 80 -11.78 5.50 -2.36
C MET A 80 -11.83 4.11 -1.75
N TYR A 81 -11.30 3.14 -2.47
CA TYR A 81 -11.36 1.76 -2.02
C TYR A 81 -10.40 1.47 -0.88
N LEU A 82 -9.45 2.38 -0.66
CA LEU A 82 -8.40 2.15 0.34
C LEU A 82 -8.63 2.93 1.63
N ILE A 83 -9.65 3.77 1.68
CA ILE A 83 -9.89 4.60 2.86
C ILE A 83 -10.14 3.70 4.07
N ASN A 84 -9.35 3.91 5.12
CA ASN A 84 -9.43 3.19 6.40
C ASN A 84 -9.17 1.69 6.31
N VAL A 85 -8.60 1.24 5.19
CA VAL A 85 -8.17 -0.15 5.08
C VAL A 85 -6.89 -0.29 5.90
N ILE A 86 -6.79 -1.38 6.65
CA ILE A 86 -5.60 -1.66 7.46
C ILE A 86 -4.86 -2.81 6.79
N ILE A 87 -3.63 -2.53 6.38
CA ILE A 87 -2.78 -3.52 5.71
C ILE A 87 -1.87 -4.15 6.74
N ASP A 88 -1.97 -5.46 6.88
CA ASP A 88 -1.20 -6.23 7.83
C ASP A 88 -0.38 -7.26 7.06
N PHE A 89 0.56 -7.88 7.73
CA PHE A 89 1.34 -8.96 7.14
C PHE A 89 1.28 -10.15 8.09
N GLU A 90 0.84 -11.27 7.58
CA GLU A 90 0.76 -12.49 8.36
C GLU A 90 1.83 -13.47 7.90
N ASP A 91 2.55 -14.01 8.87
CA ASP A 91 3.61 -14.97 8.62
C ASP A 91 3.29 -16.23 9.40
N GLY A 92 2.29 -16.96 8.90
CA GLY A 92 1.83 -18.16 9.58
C GLY A 92 2.49 -19.40 9.02
N ILE A 93 2.18 -20.50 9.66
CA ILE A 93 2.77 -21.78 9.28
C ILE A 93 2.29 -22.22 7.92
N HIS A 94 1.02 -21.96 7.62
CA HIS A 94 0.41 -22.46 6.40
C HIS A 94 0.31 -21.39 5.32
N ALA A 95 0.42 -20.12 5.69
CA ALA A 95 0.28 -19.05 4.72
C ALA A 95 1.10 -17.84 5.16
N ARG A 96 1.61 -17.13 4.18
CA ARG A 96 2.41 -15.94 4.43
C ARG A 96 2.02 -14.91 3.40
N GLY A 97 1.66 -13.71 3.84
CA GLY A 97 1.29 -12.66 2.89
C GLY A 97 0.64 -11.48 3.54
N PHE A 98 0.39 -10.48 2.71
CA PHE A 98 -0.28 -9.26 3.15
C PHE A 98 -1.79 -9.49 3.23
N VAL A 99 -2.38 -8.89 4.26
CA VAL A 99 -3.81 -9.02 4.52
C VAL A 99 -4.41 -7.62 4.55
N PHE A 100 -5.53 -7.45 3.89
CA PHE A 100 -6.20 -6.16 3.82
C PHE A 100 -7.50 -6.26 4.61
N ASN A 101 -7.58 -5.49 5.69
CA ASN A 101 -8.77 -5.49 6.55
C ASN A 101 -9.57 -4.22 6.27
N THR A 102 -10.79 -4.41 5.82
CA THR A 102 -11.63 -3.28 5.44
C THR A 102 -12.48 -2.84 6.62
N PRO A 103 -12.89 -1.57 6.66
CA PRO A 103 -13.66 -1.07 7.81
C PRO A 103 -15.06 -1.66 7.91
N ASP A 104 -15.55 -2.24 6.84
CA ASP A 104 -16.89 -2.82 6.82
C ASP A 104 -16.98 -4.18 7.46
N GLN A 105 -15.85 -4.77 7.76
CA GLN A 105 -15.82 -6.08 8.36
C GLN A 105 -15.98 -5.95 9.84
N ALA A 106 -17.12 -6.20 10.29
CA ALA A 106 -17.39 -6.10 11.72
C ALA A 106 -17.60 -7.47 12.31
#